data_c632a66bba936c29c902976f5dbfe510
#
_entry.id   c632a66bba936c29c902976f5dbfe510
#
_cell.length_a   1.000
_cell.length_b   1.000
_cell.length_c   1.000
_cell.angle_alpha   90.00
_cell.angle_beta   90.00
_cell.angle_gamma   90.00
#
_symmetry.space_group_name_H-M   'P 1'
#
loop_
_entity.id
_entity.type
_entity.pdbx_description
1 polymer ?
#
loop_
_entity_poly.entity_id
_entity_poly.type
_entity_poly.pdbx_seq_one_letter_code
_entity_poly.pdbx_strand_id
1 'polypeptide(L)'
;MIASNDGEAGTTGYDTFGGGIYYSPESIDATISVAYDTKDPEGTAKDETDFFVGIDYEVGPGTLSAAYNSTDVDGSDALDSTGFEVSYTYAVNDSVTITPGFFTVEDTSTGDDDSGVVVETVFSF
;
A
#
# COMPACT_ATOMS: atom_id res chain seq x y z
N MET A 1 -1.85 -11.96 10.68
CA MET A 1 -3.28 -12.04 11.10
C MET A 1 -3.91 -13.20 10.36
N ILE A 2 -4.82 -13.94 10.99
CA ILE A 2 -5.65 -14.96 10.32
C ILE A 2 -7.08 -14.52 10.58
N ALA A 3 -7.89 -14.42 9.54
CA ALA A 3 -9.30 -14.11 9.65
C ALA A 3 -10.09 -14.99 8.67
N SER A 4 -11.27 -15.43 9.08
CA SER A 4 -12.24 -16.08 8.21
C SER A 4 -13.59 -15.38 8.35
N ASN A 5 -14.34 -15.36 7.27
CA ASN A 5 -15.70 -14.84 7.24
C ASN A 5 -16.58 -15.86 6.51
N ASP A 6 -17.39 -16.58 7.26
CA ASP A 6 -18.42 -17.44 6.70
C ASP A 6 -19.54 -16.55 6.12
N GLY A 7 -19.69 -16.57 4.80
CA GLY A 7 -20.71 -15.77 4.12
C GLY A 7 -22.13 -16.04 4.66
N GLU A 8 -22.86 -14.98 4.97
CA GLU A 8 -24.30 -15.09 5.21
C GLU A 8 -25.06 -15.35 3.91
N ALA A 9 -26.32 -15.76 3.99
CA ALA A 9 -27.12 -16.10 2.81
C ALA A 9 -27.12 -14.98 1.76
N GLY A 10 -26.39 -15.19 0.65
CA GLY A 10 -26.22 -14.25 -0.46
C GLY A 10 -24.89 -13.52 -0.52
N THR A 11 -23.95 -13.78 0.40
CA THR A 11 -22.57 -13.30 0.36
C THR A 11 -21.61 -14.49 0.28
N THR A 12 -20.50 -14.34 -0.44
CA THR A 12 -19.43 -15.35 -0.51
C THR A 12 -18.54 -15.19 0.72
N GLY A 13 -18.31 -16.28 1.45
CA GLY A 13 -17.32 -16.33 2.52
C GLY A 13 -15.90 -16.22 1.98
N TYR A 14 -14.92 -15.94 2.86
CA TYR A 14 -13.51 -15.95 2.51
C TYR A 14 -12.63 -16.23 3.72
N ASP A 15 -11.48 -16.83 3.47
CA ASP A 15 -10.40 -16.95 4.43
C ASP A 15 -9.28 -15.95 4.08
N THR A 16 -8.68 -15.33 5.07
CA THR A 16 -7.56 -14.42 4.89
C THR A 16 -6.40 -14.81 5.80
N PHE A 17 -5.22 -14.87 5.23
CA PHE A 17 -3.98 -15.03 5.97
C PHE A 17 -3.01 -13.91 5.58
N GLY A 18 -2.43 -13.23 6.57
CA GLY A 18 -1.46 -12.20 6.27
C GLY A 18 -0.66 -11.75 7.48
N GLY A 19 0.41 -11.02 7.20
CA GLY A 19 1.28 -10.46 8.21
C GLY A 19 2.22 -9.41 7.64
N GLY A 20 2.84 -8.63 8.55
CA GLY A 20 3.82 -7.63 8.17
C GLY A 20 4.86 -7.42 9.26
N ILE A 21 5.97 -6.85 8.87
CA ILE A 21 7.08 -6.50 9.75
C ILE A 21 7.51 -5.06 9.49
N TYR A 22 7.98 -4.42 10.56
CA TYR A 22 8.66 -3.13 10.54
C TYR A 22 10.09 -3.35 11.05
N TYR A 23 11.04 -2.77 10.37
CA TYR A 23 12.44 -2.83 10.76
C TYR A 23 13.06 -1.43 10.71
N SER A 24 13.53 -0.95 11.86
CA SER A 24 14.21 0.34 12.00
C SER A 24 15.64 0.09 12.50
N PRO A 25 16.65 0.11 11.61
CA PRO A 25 18.05 -0.07 11.99
C PRO A 25 18.52 1.08 12.88
N GLU A 26 19.23 0.78 13.97
CA GLU A 26 19.80 1.82 14.87
C GLU A 26 20.86 2.71 14.20
N SER A 27 21.43 2.28 13.08
CA SER A 27 22.52 2.97 12.39
C SER A 27 22.10 3.97 11.32
N ILE A 28 20.82 3.96 10.95
CA ILE A 28 20.23 4.86 9.94
C ILE A 28 18.84 5.30 10.38
N ASP A 29 18.50 6.54 10.07
CA ASP A 29 17.18 7.09 10.38
C ASP A 29 16.14 6.66 9.32
N ALA A 30 15.94 5.35 9.23
CA ALA A 30 15.02 4.75 8.27
C ALA A 30 14.15 3.68 8.92
N THR A 31 12.93 3.53 8.42
CA THR A 31 12.03 2.41 8.73
C THR A 31 11.67 1.69 7.44
N ILE A 32 11.84 0.39 7.43
CA ILE A 32 11.44 -0.48 6.33
C ILE A 32 10.19 -1.26 6.77
N SER A 33 9.18 -1.28 5.92
CA SER A 33 7.91 -1.96 6.13
C SER A 33 7.71 -3.00 5.04
N VAL A 34 7.33 -4.20 5.41
CA VAL A 34 6.94 -5.27 4.46
C VAL A 34 5.67 -5.90 4.97
N ALA A 35 4.70 -6.07 4.09
CA ALA A 35 3.46 -6.78 4.38
C ALA A 35 3.09 -7.72 3.24
N TYR A 36 2.39 -8.77 3.59
CA TYR A 36 1.88 -9.77 2.67
C TYR A 36 0.58 -10.32 3.22
N ASP A 37 -0.43 -10.44 2.38
CA ASP A 37 -1.63 -11.17 2.70
C ASP A 37 -2.21 -11.91 1.49
N THR A 38 -3.00 -12.93 1.79
CA THR A 38 -3.77 -13.66 0.79
C THR A 38 -5.21 -13.74 1.25
N LYS A 39 -6.11 -13.74 0.29
CA LYS A 39 -7.53 -13.91 0.47
C LYS A 39 -8.02 -15.01 -0.43
N ASP A 40 -8.57 -16.05 0.16
CA ASP A 40 -9.16 -17.22 -0.48
C ASP A 40 -10.68 -17.14 -0.35
N PRO A 41 -11.41 -16.69 -1.39
CA PRO A 41 -12.85 -16.62 -1.37
C PRO A 41 -13.48 -18.00 -1.59
N GLU A 42 -14.57 -18.30 -0.89
CA GLU A 42 -15.33 -19.53 -1.14
C GLU A 42 -15.96 -19.55 -2.53
N GLY A 43 -16.06 -20.73 -3.11
CA GLY A 43 -16.79 -20.96 -4.36
C GLY A 43 -15.95 -20.83 -5.63
N THR A 44 -16.36 -19.99 -6.56
CA THR A 44 -15.71 -19.81 -7.89
C THR A 44 -14.94 -18.49 -8.00
N ALA A 45 -14.92 -17.69 -6.94
CA ALA A 45 -14.08 -16.52 -6.88
C ALA A 45 -12.60 -16.93 -6.84
N LYS A 46 -11.71 -16.02 -7.17
CA LYS A 46 -10.29 -16.31 -7.32
C LYS A 46 -9.52 -15.82 -6.11
N ASP A 47 -8.44 -16.51 -5.80
CA ASP A 47 -7.52 -16.10 -4.75
C ASP A 47 -6.87 -14.79 -5.13
N GLU A 48 -6.67 -13.94 -4.13
CA GLU A 48 -6.03 -12.64 -4.24
C GLU A 48 -4.82 -12.61 -3.30
N THR A 49 -3.71 -12.13 -3.80
CA THR A 49 -2.48 -11.99 -3.03
C THR A 49 -2.02 -10.55 -3.10
N ASP A 50 -1.84 -9.93 -1.94
CA ASP A 50 -1.34 -8.57 -1.80
C ASP A 50 0.07 -8.55 -1.20
N PHE A 51 0.94 -7.77 -1.80
CA PHE A 51 2.30 -7.53 -1.33
C PHE A 51 2.56 -6.02 -1.23
N PHE A 52 3.21 -5.62 -0.15
CA PHE A 52 3.61 -4.24 0.11
C PHE A 52 5.05 -4.18 0.62
N VAL A 53 5.81 -3.23 0.10
CA VAL A 53 7.09 -2.82 0.68
C VAL A 53 7.19 -1.31 0.69
N GLY A 54 7.60 -0.76 1.82
CA GLY A 54 7.77 0.68 2.01
C GLY A 54 9.07 1.01 2.74
N ILE A 55 9.55 2.21 2.52
CA ILE A 55 10.67 2.79 3.26
C ILE A 55 10.34 4.24 3.60
N ASP A 56 10.55 4.60 4.86
CA ASP A 56 10.57 5.98 5.35
C ASP A 56 12.00 6.32 5.75
N TYR A 57 12.52 7.43 5.26
CA TYR A 57 13.88 7.88 5.54
C TYR A 57 13.88 9.34 5.97
N GLU A 58 14.38 9.59 7.18
CA GLU A 58 14.52 10.96 7.69
C GLU A 58 15.66 11.67 6.96
N VAL A 59 15.33 12.74 6.26
CA VAL A 59 16.31 13.53 5.49
C VAL A 59 16.04 15.02 5.61
N GLY A 60 17.04 15.74 6.12
CA GLY A 60 16.91 17.16 6.40
C GLY A 60 15.80 17.43 7.42
N PRO A 61 14.88 18.37 7.18
CA PRO A 61 13.79 18.68 8.10
C PRO A 61 12.51 17.85 7.89
N GLY A 62 12.57 16.77 7.11
CA GLY A 62 11.38 15.99 6.77
C GLY A 62 11.68 14.53 6.50
N THR A 63 10.65 13.81 6.10
CA THR A 63 10.68 12.37 5.81
C THR A 63 10.42 12.11 4.34
N LEU A 64 11.34 11.42 3.69
CA LEU A 64 11.16 10.87 2.36
C LEU A 64 10.56 9.47 2.50
N SER A 65 9.41 9.25 1.90
CA SER A 65 8.71 7.97 1.86
C SER A 65 8.65 7.43 0.45
N ALA A 66 8.88 6.14 0.28
CA ALA A 66 8.64 5.44 -0.98
C ALA A 66 7.96 4.09 -0.68
N ALA A 67 6.99 3.72 -1.50
CA ALA A 67 6.28 2.45 -1.36
C ALA A 67 5.99 1.82 -2.71
N TYR A 68 5.94 0.49 -2.69
CA TYR A 68 5.50 -0.34 -3.79
C TYR A 68 4.46 -1.32 -3.26
N ASN A 69 3.40 -1.51 -4.01
CA ASN A 69 2.39 -2.53 -3.76
C ASN A 69 2.08 -3.30 -5.04
N SER A 70 1.68 -4.55 -4.88
CA SER A 70 1.14 -5.37 -5.96
C SER A 70 -0.01 -6.22 -5.44
N THR A 71 -1.01 -6.37 -6.28
CA THR A 71 -2.12 -7.31 -6.13
C THR A 71 -2.06 -8.29 -7.29
N ASP A 72 -2.12 -9.58 -7.00
CA ASP A 72 -2.16 -10.68 -7.96
C ASP A 72 -3.46 -11.46 -7.73
N VAL A 73 -4.21 -11.71 -8.80
CA VAL A 73 -5.49 -12.44 -8.75
C VAL A 73 -5.39 -13.69 -9.61
N ASP A 74 -5.42 -14.85 -8.98
CA ASP A 74 -5.17 -16.15 -9.59
C ASP A 74 -5.96 -16.36 -10.89
N GLY A 75 -5.22 -16.61 -11.99
CA GLY A 75 -5.77 -16.85 -13.33
C GLY A 75 -6.53 -15.67 -13.93
N SER A 76 -6.19 -14.43 -13.55
CA SER A 76 -6.78 -13.22 -14.12
C SER A 76 -5.80 -12.06 -14.19
N ASP A 77 -4.81 -12.14 -15.07
CA ASP A 77 -3.82 -11.08 -15.31
C ASP A 77 -4.46 -9.69 -15.51
N ALA A 78 -5.71 -9.62 -15.95
CA ALA A 78 -6.46 -8.38 -16.10
C ALA A 78 -6.93 -7.75 -14.77
N LEU A 79 -6.77 -8.45 -13.65
CA LEU A 79 -7.08 -7.94 -12.32
C LEU A 79 -5.82 -7.71 -11.47
N ASP A 80 -4.66 -8.13 -11.99
CA ASP A 80 -3.39 -7.83 -11.36
C ASP A 80 -3.12 -6.33 -11.43
N SER A 81 -2.56 -5.78 -10.37
CA SER A 81 -2.21 -4.38 -10.35
C SER A 81 -0.90 -4.13 -9.60
N THR A 82 -0.21 -3.10 -10.01
CA THR A 82 0.97 -2.61 -9.31
C THR A 82 0.85 -1.13 -9.05
N GLY A 83 1.43 -0.69 -7.92
CA GLY A 83 1.47 0.71 -7.56
C GLY A 83 2.84 1.08 -7.00
N PHE A 84 3.28 2.28 -7.34
CA PHE A 84 4.47 2.88 -6.77
C PHE A 84 4.16 4.32 -6.37
N GLU A 85 4.64 4.72 -5.21
CA GLU A 85 4.54 6.10 -4.73
C GLU A 85 5.83 6.58 -4.09
N VAL A 86 6.07 7.87 -4.18
CA VAL A 86 7.13 8.55 -3.47
C VAL A 86 6.61 9.90 -2.99
N SER A 87 6.90 10.26 -1.75
CA SER A 87 6.49 11.53 -1.17
C SER A 87 7.55 12.10 -0.23
N TYR A 88 7.46 13.38 0.02
CA TYR A 88 8.30 14.06 1.00
C TYR A 88 7.46 14.88 1.96
N THR A 89 7.38 14.46 3.20
CA THR A 89 6.63 15.15 4.25
C THR A 89 7.50 16.18 4.94
N TYR A 90 7.06 17.43 4.95
CA TYR A 90 7.78 18.56 5.50
C TYR A 90 6.87 19.41 6.40
N ALA A 91 7.28 19.60 7.65
CA ALA A 91 6.62 20.53 8.56
C ALA A 91 7.07 21.98 8.28
N VAL A 92 6.16 22.79 7.77
CA VAL A 92 6.40 24.24 7.53
C VAL A 92 6.50 24.99 8.86
N ASN A 93 5.66 24.60 9.82
CA ASN A 93 5.63 25.06 11.21
C ASN A 93 4.83 24.08 12.06
N ASP A 94 4.64 24.38 13.35
CA ASP A 94 3.96 23.51 14.32
C ASP A 94 2.50 23.17 13.95
N SER A 95 1.90 23.92 13.04
CA SER A 95 0.49 23.79 12.67
C SER A 95 0.28 23.43 11.19
N VAL A 96 1.31 23.39 10.38
CA VAL A 96 1.19 23.16 8.92
C VAL A 96 2.23 22.17 8.44
N THR A 97 1.77 21.09 7.84
CA THR A 97 2.61 20.11 7.16
C THR A 97 2.21 20.02 5.68
N ILE A 98 3.20 19.93 4.80
CA ILE A 98 3.01 19.76 3.35
C ILE A 98 3.69 18.47 2.91
N THR A 99 2.99 17.68 2.11
CA THR A 99 3.49 16.41 1.55
C THR A 99 3.27 16.39 0.04
N PRO A 100 4.20 16.92 -0.75
CA PRO A 100 4.22 16.64 -2.19
C PRO A 100 4.55 15.17 -2.44
N GLY A 101 3.89 14.57 -3.42
CA GLY A 101 4.09 13.20 -3.81
C GLY A 101 3.87 12.96 -5.30
N PHE A 102 4.41 11.85 -5.76
CA PHE A 102 4.19 11.29 -7.09
C PHE A 102 3.74 9.85 -6.92
N PHE A 103 2.83 9.41 -7.77
CA PHE A 103 2.40 8.02 -7.80
C PHE A 103 2.24 7.53 -9.24
N THR A 104 2.35 6.23 -9.41
CA THR A 104 1.93 5.50 -10.61
C THR A 104 1.19 4.25 -10.18
N VAL A 105 0.11 3.94 -10.89
CA VAL A 105 -0.68 2.72 -10.70
C VAL A 105 -1.00 2.13 -12.06
N GLU A 106 -0.96 0.82 -12.15
CA GLU A 106 -1.39 0.10 -13.34
C GLU A 106 -2.92 0.14 -13.43
N ASP A 107 -3.44 0.61 -14.57
CA ASP A 107 -4.87 0.52 -14.87
C ASP A 107 -5.19 -0.88 -15.40
N THR A 108 -5.77 -1.70 -14.55
CA THR A 108 -6.15 -3.09 -14.86
C THR A 108 -7.15 -3.21 -16.02
N SER A 109 -7.87 -2.13 -16.34
CA SER A 109 -8.86 -2.13 -17.43
C SER A 109 -8.25 -1.92 -18.81
N THR A 110 -7.14 -1.20 -18.89
CA THR A 110 -6.46 -0.84 -20.14
C THR A 110 -5.09 -1.48 -20.28
N GLY A 111 -4.45 -1.87 -19.16
CA GLY A 111 -3.06 -2.29 -19.10
C GLY A 111 -2.06 -1.13 -19.29
N ASP A 112 -2.53 0.10 -19.17
CA ASP A 112 -1.72 1.31 -19.21
C ASP A 112 -1.43 1.78 -17.77
N ASP A 113 -0.29 2.43 -17.56
CA ASP A 113 0.05 3.04 -16.28
C ASP A 113 -0.55 4.44 -16.15
N ASP A 114 -1.32 4.66 -15.10
CA ASP A 114 -1.75 6.00 -14.69
C ASP A 114 -0.74 6.60 -13.71
N SER A 115 -0.36 7.84 -13.92
CA SER A 115 0.57 8.52 -13.03
C SER A 115 0.10 9.93 -12.69
N GLY A 116 0.45 10.40 -11.52
CA GLY A 116 0.04 11.72 -11.06
C GLY A 116 0.94 12.31 -9.99
N VAL A 117 0.68 13.59 -9.74
CA VAL A 117 1.30 14.35 -8.66
C VAL A 117 0.21 14.75 -7.66
N VAL A 118 0.48 14.58 -6.38
CA VAL A 118 -0.39 15.00 -5.30
C VAL A 118 0.34 15.96 -4.37
N VAL A 119 -0.37 16.90 -3.80
CA VAL A 119 0.12 17.72 -2.69
C VAL A 119 -0.91 17.69 -1.58
N GLU A 120 -0.57 17.02 -0.50
CA GLU A 120 -1.37 17.06 0.72
C GLU A 120 -0.92 18.23 1.60
N THR A 121 -1.88 18.90 2.25
CA THR A 121 -1.60 19.92 3.26
C THR A 121 -2.45 19.67 4.49
N VAL A 122 -1.81 19.46 5.62
CA VAL A 122 -2.46 19.22 6.91
C VAL A 122 -2.33 20.48 7.79
N PHE A 123 -3.47 20.90 8.34
CA PHE A 123 -3.56 22.00 9.32
C PHE A 123 -3.98 21.43 10.68
N SER A 124 -3.21 21.76 11.74
CA SER A 124 -3.52 21.39 13.12
C SER A 124 -3.80 22.65 13.95
N PHE A 125 -4.92 22.70 14.68
CA PHE A 125 -5.35 23.82 15.54
C PHE A 125 -5.92 23.34 16.86
#